data_5916eb010a28108e172e46c9ec126010
#
_entry.id   5916eb010a28108e172e46c9ec126010
#
_cell.length_a   1.000
_cell.length_b   1.000
_cell.length_c   1.000
_cell.angle_alpha   90.00
_cell.angle_beta   90.00
_cell.angle_gamma   90.00
#
_symmetry.space_group_name_H-M   'P 1'
#
loop_
_entity.id
_entity.type
_entity.pdbx_description
1 polymer ?
#
loop_
_entity_poly.entity_id
_entity_poly.type
_entity_poly.pdbx_seq_one_letter_code
_entity_poly.pdbx_strand_id
1 'polypeptide(L)'
;LVIETITSRNKEMTDTVTSTGPRLNEPAPAFDAPTTDGRKTLEDYRGKWLILFSHPADFTPVCTTEFIAFAKKHDEFTAMNTALLGLSIDSHYSHIAWMLNIKEKFGVEIRFPIIADLNMAVAQAYGMIQPGASDTAAVRATFIIDPEGVLRAMVYYPMNAGRSVDEIHRLLVALQTADENQCAMPENWKPGDEVIVPTPATPEAAMARAGEGYNTVDWYFSTRAL
;
A
#
# COMPACT_ATOMS: atom_id res chain seq x y z
N LEU A 1 -52.37 36.26 26.04
CA LEU A 1 -51.39 35.23 26.29
C LEU A 1 -51.26 34.40 25.03
N VAL A 2 -50.24 34.67 24.22
CA VAL A 2 -49.98 33.96 23.01
C VAL A 2 -48.89 32.92 23.39
N ILE A 3 -49.20 31.64 23.26
CA ILE A 3 -48.27 30.54 23.42
C ILE A 3 -47.67 30.27 22.04
N GLU A 4 -46.45 30.70 21.81
CA GLU A 4 -45.70 30.31 20.62
C GLU A 4 -45.20 28.88 20.76
N THR A 5 -45.70 28.04 19.86
CA THR A 5 -45.26 26.65 19.71
C THR A 5 -43.88 26.62 19.06
N ILE A 6 -42.86 26.28 19.83
CA ILE A 6 -41.51 26.04 19.32
C ILE A 6 -41.52 24.70 18.61
N THR A 7 -41.65 24.73 17.29
CA THR A 7 -41.45 23.54 16.44
C THR A 7 -39.97 23.32 16.32
N SER A 8 -39.43 22.41 17.11
CA SER A 8 -38.04 21.95 16.98
C SER A 8 -37.91 21.20 15.65
N ARG A 9 -37.26 21.80 14.69
CA ARG A 9 -36.74 21.10 13.50
C ARG A 9 -35.64 20.18 13.96
N ASN A 10 -35.93 18.91 14.15
CA ASN A 10 -34.96 17.86 14.13
C ASN A 10 -34.42 17.77 12.69
N LYS A 11 -33.35 18.48 12.42
CA LYS A 11 -32.51 18.24 11.25
C LYS A 11 -31.78 16.94 11.54
N GLU A 12 -32.26 15.83 10.98
CA GLU A 12 -31.51 14.60 10.90
C GLU A 12 -30.17 14.91 10.18
N MET A 13 -29.15 15.12 10.96
CA MET A 13 -27.79 15.03 10.48
C MET A 13 -27.55 13.56 10.21
N THR A 14 -27.85 13.10 9.01
CA THR A 14 -27.20 11.95 8.43
C THR A 14 -25.77 12.37 8.17
N ASP A 15 -24.93 12.27 9.20
CA ASP A 15 -23.50 12.22 9.00
C ASP A 15 -23.21 10.96 8.16
N THR A 16 -23.30 11.10 6.86
CA THR A 16 -22.57 10.23 5.97
C THR A 16 -21.10 10.45 6.32
N VAL A 17 -20.55 9.56 7.15
CA VAL A 17 -19.13 9.41 7.32
C VAL A 17 -18.61 9.03 5.92
N THR A 18 -18.34 10.03 5.11
CA THR A 18 -17.55 9.85 3.90
C THR A 18 -16.16 9.47 4.39
N SER A 19 -15.86 8.18 4.37
CA SER A 19 -14.51 7.69 4.55
C SER A 19 -13.64 8.43 3.56
N THR A 20 -12.80 9.33 4.05
CA THR A 20 -11.98 10.22 3.24
C THR A 20 -10.71 9.58 2.73
N GLY A 21 -10.59 8.26 2.74
CA GLY A 21 -9.41 7.53 2.29
C GLY A 21 -9.73 6.21 1.58
N PRO A 22 -8.74 5.61 0.92
CA PRO A 22 -8.89 4.35 0.23
C PRO A 22 -9.16 3.21 1.22
N ARG A 23 -9.80 2.13 0.75
CA ARG A 23 -10.15 0.96 1.55
C ARG A 23 -9.56 -0.31 0.94
N LEU A 24 -9.23 -1.27 1.81
CA LEU A 24 -8.76 -2.58 1.36
C LEU A 24 -9.84 -3.33 0.58
N ASN A 25 -9.42 -4.01 -0.47
CA ASN A 25 -10.25 -4.78 -1.39
C ASN A 25 -11.26 -3.94 -2.19
N GLU A 26 -11.08 -2.62 -2.24
CA GLU A 26 -11.79 -1.71 -3.14
C GLU A 26 -10.85 -1.20 -4.24
N PRO A 27 -11.37 -0.70 -5.37
CA PRO A 27 -10.54 -0.06 -6.39
C PRO A 27 -9.68 1.05 -5.78
N ALA A 28 -8.38 1.05 -6.08
CA ALA A 28 -7.49 2.11 -5.65
C ALA A 28 -7.90 3.45 -6.28
N PRO A 29 -7.73 4.59 -5.59
CA PRO A 29 -8.04 5.91 -6.15
C PRO A 29 -7.29 6.13 -7.46
N ALA A 30 -8.02 6.52 -8.52
CA ALA A 30 -7.40 6.87 -9.79
C ALA A 30 -6.52 8.11 -9.65
N PHE A 31 -5.43 8.14 -10.39
CA PHE A 31 -4.58 9.32 -10.52
C PHE A 31 -4.16 9.52 -11.98
N ASP A 32 -3.84 10.75 -12.31
CA ASP A 32 -3.19 11.18 -13.54
C ASP A 32 -2.22 12.33 -13.19
N ALA A 33 -0.93 12.02 -13.10
CA ALA A 33 0.04 12.92 -12.49
C ALA A 33 1.36 13.00 -13.27
N PRO A 34 2.04 14.16 -13.25
CA PRO A 34 3.39 14.30 -13.79
C PRO A 34 4.37 13.53 -12.91
N THR A 35 5.34 12.86 -13.55
CA THR A 35 6.41 12.13 -12.87
C THR A 35 7.78 12.46 -13.48
N THR A 36 8.83 11.91 -12.90
CA THR A 36 10.19 11.97 -13.47
C THR A 36 10.35 11.18 -14.77
N ASP A 37 9.34 10.39 -15.16
CA ASP A 37 9.31 9.61 -16.41
C ASP A 37 8.02 9.91 -17.21
N GLY A 38 7.76 11.21 -17.43
CA GLY A 38 6.56 11.67 -18.10
C GLY A 38 5.31 11.61 -17.24
N ARG A 39 4.14 11.67 -17.88
CA ARG A 39 2.85 11.58 -17.19
C ARG A 39 2.46 10.13 -17.00
N LYS A 40 1.96 9.78 -15.82
CA LYS A 40 1.51 8.43 -15.48
C LYS A 40 0.12 8.45 -14.88
N THR A 41 -0.65 7.42 -15.20
CA THR A 41 -1.98 7.14 -14.65
C THR A 41 -1.97 5.83 -13.89
N LEU A 42 -2.99 5.55 -13.07
CA LEU A 42 -3.15 4.23 -12.46
C LEU A 42 -3.32 3.13 -13.52
N GLU A 43 -3.99 3.47 -14.64
CA GLU A 43 -4.23 2.52 -15.74
C GLU A 43 -2.94 2.05 -16.44
N ASP A 44 -1.86 2.83 -16.42
CA ASP A 44 -0.55 2.43 -16.98
C ASP A 44 0.07 1.23 -16.24
N TYR A 45 -0.45 0.91 -15.06
CA TYR A 45 0.01 -0.20 -14.21
C TYR A 45 -0.91 -1.43 -14.25
N ARG A 46 -2.02 -1.42 -15.05
CA ARG A 46 -2.87 -2.61 -15.20
C ARG A 46 -2.07 -3.82 -15.68
N GLY A 47 -2.41 -4.98 -15.14
CA GLY A 47 -1.68 -6.22 -15.40
C GLY A 47 -0.38 -6.39 -14.63
N LYS A 48 -0.03 -5.42 -13.77
CA LYS A 48 1.13 -5.47 -12.85
C LYS A 48 0.71 -5.11 -11.44
N TRP A 49 1.42 -5.64 -10.47
CA TRP A 49 1.36 -5.11 -9.11
C TRP A 49 2.02 -3.73 -9.07
N LEU A 50 1.48 -2.85 -8.26
CA LEU A 50 2.03 -1.52 -8.05
C LEU A 50 2.28 -1.29 -6.56
N ILE A 51 3.50 -0.89 -6.22
CA ILE A 51 3.83 -0.31 -4.93
C ILE A 51 3.93 1.20 -5.11
N LEU A 52 2.85 1.90 -4.73
CA LEU A 52 2.82 3.36 -4.63
C LEU A 52 3.24 3.75 -3.21
N PHE A 53 4.27 4.58 -3.08
CA PHE A 53 4.75 4.98 -1.77
C PHE A 53 5.10 6.47 -1.71
N SER A 54 4.70 7.13 -0.63
CA SER A 54 4.98 8.55 -0.41
C SER A 54 6.17 8.76 0.51
N HIS A 55 6.79 9.92 0.39
CA HIS A 55 7.83 10.41 1.28
C HIS A 55 7.62 11.90 1.60
N PRO A 56 8.05 12.39 2.77
CA PRO A 56 7.82 13.77 3.20
C PRO A 56 8.44 14.83 2.32
N ALA A 57 9.70 14.69 1.94
CA ALA A 57 10.42 15.64 1.09
C ALA A 57 11.71 15.05 0.52
N ASP A 58 12.10 15.53 -0.65
CA ASP A 58 13.41 15.30 -1.26
C ASP A 58 14.55 15.83 -0.37
N PHE A 59 15.76 15.36 -0.60
CA PHE A 59 16.97 15.80 0.10
C PHE A 59 16.91 15.69 1.63
N THR A 60 16.07 14.76 2.14
CA THR A 60 16.01 14.45 3.57
C THR A 60 16.66 13.10 3.87
N PRO A 61 17.30 12.93 5.04
CA PRO A 61 18.13 11.73 5.29
C PRO A 61 17.31 10.44 5.35
N VAL A 62 16.18 10.41 6.02
CA VAL A 62 15.36 9.18 6.13
C VAL A 62 14.79 8.79 4.77
N CYS A 63 14.25 9.75 4.00
CA CYS A 63 13.74 9.49 2.65
C CYS A 63 14.84 8.96 1.72
N THR A 64 16.06 9.51 1.82
CA THR A 64 17.22 9.02 1.05
C THR A 64 17.53 7.55 1.36
N THR A 65 17.51 7.15 2.63
CA THR A 65 17.74 5.75 3.01
C THR A 65 16.66 4.81 2.46
N GLU A 66 15.40 5.24 2.45
CA GLU A 66 14.27 4.47 1.92
C GLU A 66 14.38 4.28 0.40
N PHE A 67 14.67 5.36 -0.34
CA PHE A 67 14.82 5.31 -1.80
C PHE A 67 15.99 4.42 -2.22
N ILE A 68 17.11 4.49 -1.51
CA ILE A 68 18.24 3.58 -1.69
C ILE A 68 17.82 2.12 -1.46
N ALA A 69 17.04 1.84 -0.42
CA ALA A 69 16.57 0.49 -0.13
C ALA A 69 15.62 -0.03 -1.21
N PHE A 70 14.64 0.76 -1.66
CA PHE A 70 13.77 0.40 -2.79
C PHE A 70 14.55 0.19 -4.09
N ALA A 71 15.52 1.06 -4.38
CA ALA A 71 16.34 0.95 -5.59
C ALA A 71 17.20 -0.33 -5.59
N LYS A 72 17.74 -0.73 -4.44
CA LYS A 72 18.51 -1.99 -4.31
C LYS A 72 17.66 -3.23 -4.53
N LYS A 73 16.36 -3.17 -4.20
CA LYS A 73 15.40 -4.27 -4.41
C LYS A 73 14.59 -4.15 -5.71
N HIS A 74 14.88 -3.15 -6.54
CA HIS A 74 14.12 -2.89 -7.77
C HIS A 74 14.04 -4.12 -8.69
N ASP A 75 15.13 -4.86 -8.86
CA ASP A 75 15.15 -6.03 -9.73
C ASP A 75 14.33 -7.19 -9.16
N GLU A 76 14.32 -7.36 -7.82
CA GLU A 76 13.47 -8.34 -7.14
C GLU A 76 11.98 -8.00 -7.36
N PHE A 77 11.57 -6.74 -7.18
CA PHE A 77 10.20 -6.31 -7.47
C PHE A 77 9.81 -6.48 -8.93
N THR A 78 10.71 -6.14 -9.85
CA THR A 78 10.48 -6.31 -11.29
C THR A 78 10.29 -7.78 -11.67
N ALA A 79 11.09 -8.68 -11.10
CA ALA A 79 10.98 -10.13 -11.32
C ALA A 79 9.64 -10.69 -10.84
N MET A 80 8.99 -10.03 -9.88
CA MET A 80 7.66 -10.35 -9.36
C MET A 80 6.53 -9.58 -10.06
N ASN A 81 6.74 -9.13 -11.31
CA ASN A 81 5.78 -8.34 -12.07
C ASN A 81 5.25 -7.11 -11.28
N THR A 82 6.12 -6.42 -10.55
CA THR A 82 5.75 -5.33 -9.66
C THR A 82 6.49 -4.04 -10.04
N ALA A 83 5.73 -2.96 -10.23
CA ALA A 83 6.25 -1.62 -10.45
C ALA A 83 6.37 -0.86 -9.12
N LEU A 84 7.38 0.00 -9.01
CA LEU A 84 7.57 0.96 -7.94
C LEU A 84 7.20 2.36 -8.44
N LEU A 85 6.50 3.14 -7.61
CA LEU A 85 6.14 4.52 -7.91
C LEU A 85 6.25 5.35 -6.62
N GLY A 86 7.24 6.25 -6.59
CA GLY A 86 7.40 7.21 -5.50
C GLY A 86 6.44 8.38 -5.63
N LEU A 87 6.19 9.10 -4.53
CA LEU A 87 5.40 10.32 -4.51
C LEU A 87 5.88 11.29 -3.42
N SER A 88 6.00 12.55 -3.75
CA SER A 88 5.96 13.65 -2.77
C SER A 88 5.34 14.90 -3.39
N ILE A 89 5.20 15.94 -2.58
CA ILE A 89 4.72 17.26 -3.02
C ILE A 89 5.81 18.10 -3.70
N ASP A 90 7.03 17.59 -3.80
CA ASP A 90 8.13 18.29 -4.48
C ASP A 90 7.93 18.31 -6.01
N SER A 91 8.62 19.22 -6.69
CA SER A 91 8.58 19.30 -8.13
C SER A 91 9.38 18.18 -8.80
N HIS A 92 9.04 17.84 -10.04
CA HIS A 92 9.83 16.87 -10.80
C HIS A 92 11.29 17.32 -11.03
N TYR A 93 11.56 18.62 -11.02
CA TYR A 93 12.94 19.14 -11.06
C TYR A 93 13.72 18.83 -9.80
N SER A 94 13.07 18.94 -8.62
CA SER A 94 13.64 18.51 -7.35
C SER A 94 13.92 17.03 -7.34
N HIS A 95 12.95 16.21 -7.75
CA HIS A 95 13.12 14.74 -7.85
C HIS A 95 14.29 14.37 -8.74
N ILE A 96 14.39 14.94 -9.94
CA ILE A 96 15.51 14.67 -10.86
C ILE A 96 16.85 15.04 -10.22
N ALA A 97 16.93 16.23 -9.62
CA ALA A 97 18.17 16.67 -8.96
C ALA A 97 18.54 15.74 -7.79
N TRP A 98 17.55 15.30 -7.00
CA TRP A 98 17.76 14.38 -5.89
C TRP A 98 18.17 12.97 -6.35
N MET A 99 17.52 12.41 -7.38
CA MET A 99 17.92 11.14 -7.98
C MET A 99 19.37 11.15 -8.47
N LEU A 100 19.79 12.24 -9.15
CA LEU A 100 21.17 12.43 -9.60
C LEU A 100 22.14 12.54 -8.43
N ASN A 101 21.76 13.26 -7.38
CA ASN A 101 22.55 13.39 -6.16
C ASN A 101 22.72 12.05 -5.44
N ILE A 102 21.65 11.24 -5.31
CA ILE A 102 21.74 9.90 -4.74
C ILE A 102 22.71 9.04 -5.57
N LYS A 103 22.63 9.09 -6.89
CA LYS A 103 23.56 8.35 -7.76
C LYS A 103 25.00 8.79 -7.55
N GLU A 104 25.24 10.10 -7.50
CA GLU A 104 26.59 10.66 -7.30
C GLU A 104 27.18 10.34 -5.93
N LYS A 105 26.39 10.54 -4.85
CA LYS A 105 26.91 10.45 -3.47
C LYS A 105 26.89 9.04 -2.88
N PHE A 106 25.92 8.21 -3.29
CA PHE A 106 25.71 6.88 -2.72
C PHE A 106 25.95 5.74 -3.73
N GLY A 107 26.18 6.05 -5.01
CA GLY A 107 26.43 5.06 -6.07
C GLY A 107 25.19 4.23 -6.42
N VAL A 108 23.98 4.68 -6.05
CA VAL A 108 22.73 3.96 -6.29
C VAL A 108 21.84 4.73 -7.26
N GLU A 109 21.42 4.06 -8.32
CA GLU A 109 20.52 4.63 -9.32
C GLU A 109 19.06 4.36 -8.99
N ILE A 110 18.24 5.41 -8.92
CA ILE A 110 16.79 5.30 -8.78
C ILE A 110 16.21 5.05 -10.18
N ARG A 111 15.65 3.85 -10.42
CA ARG A 111 15.15 3.41 -11.74
C ARG A 111 13.62 3.38 -11.84
N PHE A 112 12.92 3.91 -10.85
CA PHE A 112 11.46 4.03 -10.83
C PHE A 112 11.03 5.49 -10.84
N PRO A 113 9.85 5.81 -11.41
CA PRO A 113 9.35 7.18 -11.45
C PRO A 113 8.92 7.69 -10.08
N ILE A 114 8.91 9.03 -9.96
CA ILE A 114 8.44 9.74 -8.77
C ILE A 114 7.38 10.74 -9.21
N ILE A 115 6.19 10.68 -8.62
CA ILE A 115 5.09 11.63 -8.84
C ILE A 115 5.44 12.96 -8.18
N ALA A 116 5.36 14.05 -8.96
CA ALA A 116 5.45 15.42 -8.50
C ALA A 116 4.05 15.96 -8.18
N ASP A 117 3.56 15.71 -6.97
CA ASP A 117 2.18 15.99 -6.53
C ASP A 117 2.05 17.38 -5.90
N LEU A 118 2.49 18.42 -6.64
CA LEU A 118 2.53 19.82 -6.17
C LEU A 118 1.17 20.34 -5.65
N ASN A 119 0.07 19.84 -6.17
CA ASN A 119 -1.29 20.22 -5.75
C ASN A 119 -1.88 19.28 -4.71
N MET A 120 -1.12 18.29 -4.24
CA MET A 120 -1.52 17.27 -3.26
C MET A 120 -2.74 16.43 -3.68
N ALA A 121 -3.09 16.39 -4.96
CA ALA A 121 -4.30 15.70 -5.41
C ALA A 121 -4.23 14.19 -5.18
N VAL A 122 -3.11 13.58 -5.50
CA VAL A 122 -2.88 12.14 -5.28
C VAL A 122 -2.70 11.86 -3.80
N ALA A 123 -1.91 12.67 -3.10
CA ALA A 123 -1.65 12.52 -1.67
C ALA A 123 -2.94 12.61 -0.84
N GLN A 124 -3.87 13.51 -1.20
CA GLN A 124 -5.18 13.63 -0.55
C GLN A 124 -6.09 12.43 -0.88
N ALA A 125 -6.17 12.03 -2.16
CA ALA A 125 -6.99 10.89 -2.58
C ALA A 125 -6.60 9.59 -1.86
N TYR A 126 -5.29 9.42 -1.58
CA TYR A 126 -4.74 8.25 -0.88
C TYR A 126 -4.63 8.45 0.65
N GLY A 127 -5.09 9.57 1.20
CA GLY A 127 -5.04 9.83 2.65
C GLY A 127 -3.61 9.99 3.20
N MET A 128 -2.66 10.38 2.35
CA MET A 128 -1.26 10.56 2.73
C MET A 128 -1.00 11.86 3.49
N ILE A 129 -1.92 12.83 3.40
CA ILE A 129 -1.83 14.09 4.16
C ILE A 129 -2.52 13.87 5.52
N GLN A 130 -1.73 13.97 6.57
CA GLN A 130 -2.15 13.70 7.94
C GLN A 130 -1.94 14.98 8.77
N PRO A 131 -2.98 15.79 9.04
CA PRO A 131 -2.82 17.10 9.71
C PRO A 131 -2.09 17.05 11.04
N GLY A 132 -2.20 15.95 11.79
CA GLY A 132 -1.43 15.74 13.02
C GLY A 132 0.07 15.54 12.83
N ALA A 133 0.52 15.26 11.59
CA ALA A 133 1.93 15.10 11.24
C ALA A 133 2.43 16.29 10.39
N SER A 134 1.68 16.70 9.37
CA SER A 134 1.96 17.85 8.49
C SER A 134 0.72 18.20 7.67
N ASP A 135 0.49 19.48 7.45
CA ASP A 135 -0.61 19.96 6.61
C ASP A 135 -0.29 19.88 5.11
N THR A 136 0.99 19.77 4.76
CA THR A 136 1.45 19.85 3.36
C THR A 136 2.31 18.65 2.94
N ALA A 137 3.15 18.11 3.82
CA ALA A 137 3.99 16.97 3.48
C ALA A 137 3.22 15.64 3.61
N ALA A 138 3.38 14.76 2.64
CA ALA A 138 2.87 13.39 2.75
C ALA A 138 3.62 12.62 3.85
N VAL A 139 2.89 11.80 4.63
CA VAL A 139 3.52 10.85 5.55
C VAL A 139 4.18 9.70 4.78
N ARG A 140 4.88 8.80 5.47
CA ARG A 140 5.48 7.61 4.86
C ARG A 140 4.44 6.51 4.67
N ALA A 141 3.60 6.65 3.67
CA ALA A 141 2.59 5.65 3.33
C ALA A 141 3.08 4.74 2.20
N THR A 142 2.63 3.49 2.20
CA THR A 142 2.85 2.52 1.13
C THR A 142 1.54 1.82 0.84
N PHE A 143 1.20 1.73 -0.43
CA PHE A 143 0.00 1.06 -0.94
C PHE A 143 0.43 -0.04 -1.90
N ILE A 144 -0.05 -1.26 -1.66
CA ILE A 144 0.14 -2.39 -2.55
C ILE A 144 -1.16 -2.58 -3.33
N ILE A 145 -1.09 -2.43 -4.63
CA ILE A 145 -2.22 -2.48 -5.56
C ILE A 145 -1.99 -3.65 -6.50
N ASP A 146 -3.02 -4.47 -6.71
CA ASP A 146 -2.92 -5.65 -7.56
C ASP A 146 -3.07 -5.32 -9.07
N PRO A 147 -2.87 -6.31 -9.97
CA PRO A 147 -2.99 -6.12 -11.42
C PRO A 147 -4.35 -5.61 -11.89
N GLU A 148 -5.41 -5.87 -11.13
CA GLU A 148 -6.78 -5.41 -11.39
C GLU A 148 -7.03 -4.00 -10.85
N GLY A 149 -6.02 -3.37 -10.21
CA GLY A 149 -6.10 -2.04 -9.63
C GLY A 149 -6.84 -2.00 -8.30
N VAL A 150 -6.95 -3.12 -7.61
CA VAL A 150 -7.56 -3.21 -6.28
C VAL A 150 -6.50 -2.99 -5.21
N LEU A 151 -6.83 -2.22 -4.20
CA LEU A 151 -5.94 -1.95 -3.08
C LEU A 151 -5.91 -3.15 -2.11
N ARG A 152 -4.74 -3.77 -1.96
CA ARG A 152 -4.56 -4.99 -1.17
C ARG A 152 -3.94 -4.77 0.20
N ALA A 153 -3.10 -3.76 0.34
CA ALA A 153 -2.48 -3.43 1.63
C ALA A 153 -2.15 -1.94 1.72
N MET A 154 -2.21 -1.41 2.94
CA MET A 154 -1.77 -0.06 3.29
C MET A 154 -0.89 -0.12 4.52
N VAL A 155 0.26 0.55 4.48
CA VAL A 155 1.19 0.62 5.60
C VAL A 155 1.60 2.07 5.82
N TYR A 156 1.44 2.57 7.03
CA TYR A 156 1.76 3.94 7.40
C TYR A 156 2.85 3.96 8.46
N TYR A 157 3.84 4.83 8.24
CA TYR A 157 4.94 5.08 9.18
C TYR A 157 4.99 6.55 9.56
N PRO A 158 5.40 6.88 10.80
CA PRO A 158 5.58 8.27 11.20
C PRO A 158 6.78 8.90 10.50
N MET A 159 6.83 10.23 10.51
CA MET A 159 7.85 11.01 9.80
C MET A 159 9.28 10.67 10.22
N ASN A 160 9.50 10.28 11.47
CA ASN A 160 10.81 10.04 12.08
C ASN A 160 11.27 8.58 12.03
N ALA A 161 10.48 7.68 11.46
CA ALA A 161 10.84 6.26 11.34
C ALA A 161 10.79 5.83 9.87
N GLY A 162 11.93 5.38 9.32
CA GLY A 162 12.01 4.82 7.96
C GLY A 162 11.32 3.46 7.87
N ARG A 163 10.73 3.18 6.70
CA ARG A 163 10.03 1.91 6.42
C ARG A 163 11.00 0.74 6.28
N SER A 164 10.54 -0.44 6.68
CA SER A 164 11.19 -1.70 6.30
C SER A 164 10.79 -2.10 4.87
N VAL A 165 11.68 -1.90 3.91
CA VAL A 165 11.45 -2.34 2.52
C VAL A 165 11.43 -3.87 2.43
N ASP A 166 12.14 -4.56 3.31
CA ASP A 166 12.08 -6.03 3.42
C ASP A 166 10.69 -6.52 3.82
N GLU A 167 10.01 -5.82 4.74
CA GLU A 167 8.65 -6.17 5.13
C GLU A 167 7.65 -5.87 4.00
N ILE A 168 7.81 -4.76 3.27
CA ILE A 168 6.97 -4.46 2.10
C ILE A 168 7.14 -5.55 1.03
N HIS A 169 8.37 -6.00 0.79
CA HIS A 169 8.67 -7.10 -0.12
C HIS A 169 8.04 -8.41 0.36
N ARG A 170 8.24 -8.76 1.65
CA ARG A 170 7.64 -9.96 2.27
C ARG A 170 6.11 -9.97 2.13
N LEU A 171 5.46 -8.82 2.41
CA LEU A 171 4.02 -8.68 2.31
C LEU A 171 3.52 -8.85 0.87
N LEU A 172 4.22 -8.28 -0.12
CA LEU A 172 3.91 -8.48 -1.54
C LEU A 172 3.97 -9.96 -1.92
N VAL A 173 5.07 -10.65 -1.58
CA VAL A 173 5.23 -12.08 -1.87
C VAL A 173 4.11 -12.89 -1.20
N ALA A 174 3.77 -12.56 0.03
CA ALA A 174 2.68 -13.22 0.75
C ALA A 174 1.32 -13.04 0.04
N LEU A 175 1.01 -11.83 -0.44
CA LEU A 175 -0.23 -11.55 -1.18
C LEU A 175 -0.28 -12.31 -2.50
N GLN A 176 0.81 -12.29 -3.28
CA GLN A 176 0.91 -13.01 -4.56
C GLN A 176 0.73 -14.52 -4.36
N THR A 177 1.43 -15.07 -3.37
CA THR A 177 1.35 -16.51 -3.06
C THR A 177 -0.03 -16.92 -2.55
N ALA A 178 -0.67 -16.06 -1.74
CA ALA A 178 -2.02 -16.30 -1.25
C ALA A 178 -3.05 -16.38 -2.39
N ASP A 179 -2.95 -15.44 -3.35
CA ASP A 179 -3.84 -15.39 -4.50
C ASP A 179 -3.63 -16.60 -5.44
N GLU A 180 -2.39 -16.93 -5.74
CA GLU A 180 -2.05 -18.05 -6.63
C GLU A 180 -2.49 -19.41 -6.05
N ASN A 181 -2.35 -19.59 -4.74
CA ASN A 181 -2.58 -20.87 -4.08
C ASN A 181 -3.90 -20.95 -3.31
N GLN A 182 -4.73 -19.89 -3.32
CA GLN A 182 -6.01 -19.80 -2.61
C GLN A 182 -5.88 -20.22 -1.13
N CYS A 183 -4.87 -19.66 -0.44
CA CYS A 183 -4.56 -19.96 0.95
C CYS A 183 -4.38 -18.64 1.73
N ALA A 184 -4.16 -18.76 3.04
CA ALA A 184 -3.83 -17.62 3.87
C ALA A 184 -2.39 -17.75 4.42
N MET A 185 -1.76 -16.62 4.68
CA MET A 185 -0.41 -16.58 5.21
C MET A 185 -0.44 -16.48 6.74
N PRO A 186 0.26 -17.36 7.46
CA PRO A 186 0.42 -17.20 8.90
C PRO A 186 1.26 -15.96 9.24
N GLU A 187 1.29 -15.61 10.51
CA GLU A 187 2.12 -14.54 11.04
C GLU A 187 3.57 -14.68 10.56
N ASN A 188 4.16 -13.57 10.09
CA ASN A 188 5.56 -13.47 9.66
C ASN A 188 6.00 -14.49 8.59
N TRP A 189 5.07 -15.06 7.82
CA TRP A 189 5.31 -16.06 6.79
C TRP A 189 6.39 -15.62 5.78
N LYS A 190 7.21 -16.56 5.37
CA LYS A 190 8.23 -16.41 4.32
C LYS A 190 8.15 -17.58 3.34
N PRO A 191 8.65 -17.42 2.10
CA PRO A 191 8.75 -18.53 1.16
C PRO A 191 9.47 -19.74 1.77
N GLY A 192 8.81 -20.91 1.67
CA GLY A 192 9.25 -22.16 2.28
C GLY A 192 8.55 -22.52 3.59
N ASP A 193 7.86 -21.57 4.23
CA ASP A 193 7.01 -21.86 5.38
C ASP A 193 5.67 -22.48 4.92
N GLU A 194 5.02 -23.23 5.80
CA GLU A 194 3.67 -23.74 5.56
C GLU A 194 2.65 -22.61 5.46
N VAL A 195 1.59 -22.82 4.69
CA VAL A 195 0.47 -21.88 4.53
C VAL A 195 -0.77 -22.40 5.26
N ILE A 196 -1.66 -21.50 5.61
CA ILE A 196 -2.94 -21.83 6.24
C ILE A 196 -3.94 -22.29 5.17
N VAL A 197 -4.52 -23.44 5.35
CA VAL A 197 -5.61 -23.95 4.52
C VAL A 197 -6.91 -23.23 4.91
N PRO A 198 -7.75 -22.80 3.94
CA PRO A 198 -9.00 -22.12 4.23
C PRO A 198 -9.88 -22.90 5.22
N THR A 199 -10.42 -22.21 6.21
CA THR A 199 -11.25 -22.79 7.25
C THR A 199 -12.56 -23.32 6.67
N PRO A 200 -13.01 -24.54 7.05
CA PRO A 200 -14.31 -25.06 6.64
C PRO A 200 -15.47 -24.15 7.05
N ALA A 201 -16.46 -24.02 6.17
CA ALA A 201 -17.64 -23.19 6.41
C ALA A 201 -18.87 -23.96 6.91
N THR A 202 -18.81 -25.31 6.99
CA THR A 202 -19.90 -26.15 7.47
C THR A 202 -19.43 -27.14 8.52
N PRO A 203 -20.33 -27.63 9.43
CA PRO A 203 -19.99 -28.64 10.42
C PRO A 203 -19.49 -29.94 9.79
N GLU A 204 -20.07 -30.37 8.67
CA GLU A 204 -19.68 -31.59 7.97
C GLU A 204 -18.24 -31.48 7.42
N ALA A 205 -17.90 -30.36 6.78
CA ALA A 205 -16.55 -30.12 6.30
C ALA A 205 -15.54 -29.99 7.45
N ALA A 206 -15.95 -29.40 8.58
CA ALA A 206 -15.10 -29.31 9.77
C ALA A 206 -14.79 -30.72 10.35
N MET A 207 -15.79 -31.61 10.41
CA MET A 207 -15.58 -32.99 10.84
C MET A 207 -14.71 -33.81 9.87
N ALA A 208 -14.77 -33.50 8.57
CA ALA A 208 -13.97 -34.17 7.55
C ALA A 208 -12.50 -33.71 7.53
N ARG A 209 -12.19 -32.54 8.05
CA ARG A 209 -10.88 -31.87 7.95
C ARG A 209 -9.70 -32.76 8.33
N ALA A 210 -9.82 -33.54 9.38
CA ALA A 210 -8.74 -34.41 9.86
C ALA A 210 -8.34 -35.52 8.87
N GLY A 211 -9.20 -35.85 7.90
CA GLY A 211 -8.96 -36.88 6.87
C GLY A 211 -8.41 -36.32 5.55
N GLU A 212 -8.24 -35.00 5.39
CA GLU A 212 -7.89 -34.38 4.12
C GLU A 212 -6.38 -34.34 3.83
N GLY A 213 -5.55 -34.88 4.70
CA GLY A 213 -4.09 -35.00 4.49
C GLY A 213 -3.30 -33.74 4.78
N TYR A 214 -3.92 -32.74 5.41
CA TYR A 214 -3.23 -31.55 5.90
C TYR A 214 -2.56 -31.78 7.26
N ASN A 215 -1.61 -30.93 7.61
CA ASN A 215 -1.10 -30.85 8.99
C ASN A 215 -2.16 -30.13 9.85
N THR A 216 -3.07 -30.92 10.44
CA THR A 216 -4.25 -30.41 11.14
C THR A 216 -4.06 -30.49 12.65
N VAL A 217 -4.09 -29.32 13.31
CA VAL A 217 -4.12 -29.21 14.78
C VAL A 217 -5.55 -29.26 15.29
N ASP A 218 -6.46 -28.56 14.59
CA ASP A 218 -7.90 -28.56 14.87
C ASP A 218 -8.65 -28.23 13.56
N TRP A 219 -9.97 -28.45 13.52
CA TRP A 219 -10.80 -28.23 12.33
C TRP A 219 -10.64 -26.84 11.70
N TYR A 220 -10.36 -25.80 12.52
CA TYR A 220 -10.15 -24.43 12.08
C TYR A 220 -8.69 -24.09 11.78
N PHE A 221 -7.75 -24.94 12.17
CA PHE A 221 -6.31 -24.69 12.01
C PHE A 221 -5.62 -25.88 11.33
N SER A 222 -5.41 -25.73 10.06
CA SER A 222 -4.69 -26.70 9.23
C SER A 222 -3.68 -25.99 8.35
N THR A 223 -2.51 -26.58 8.19
CA THR A 223 -1.44 -26.06 7.34
C THR A 223 -1.06 -27.06 6.27
N ARG A 224 -0.41 -26.58 5.23
CA ARG A 224 0.24 -27.41 4.19
C ARG A 224 1.48 -26.72 3.65
N ALA A 225 2.44 -27.50 3.15
CA ALA A 225 3.51 -26.99 2.29
C ALA A 225 2.95 -26.60 0.89
N LEU A 226 3.63 -25.67 0.21
CA LEU A 226 3.39 -25.29 -1.18
C LEU A 226 4.37 -25.98 -2.12
#